data_4d11b71b94ff103e78af8d6cf68ce320
#
_entry.id   4d11b71b94ff103e78af8d6cf68ce320
#
_cell.length_a   1.000
_cell.length_b   1.000
_cell.length_c   1.000
_cell.angle_alpha   90.00
_cell.angle_beta   90.00
_cell.angle_gamma   90.00
#
_symmetry.space_group_name_H-M   'P 1'
#
loop_
_entity.id
_entity.type
_entity.pdbx_description
1 polymer ?
#
loop_
_entity_poly.entity_id
_entity_poly.type
_entity_poly.pdbx_seq_one_letter_code
_entity_poly.pdbx_strand_id
1 'polypeptide(L)'
;CVPTPLSKVGDPDISYIITAIDVINKGIHKDLLIVLESTTYPGTTQEIVFAHLEKSRLTVGKDYYLCFSPERIDPGNKKYTVANTPKVIGGITAACTQLGALLYEQIVDEVVTVSSPETAEMVKLLENTYRSINIGLVNEVAIMCEKLGVDVWEVIDAAATKPYGFMKFTPGPGLGGHCIPIDPQYLSWKMR
;
A
#
# COMPACT_ATOMS: atom_id res chain seq x y z
N CYS A 1 1.88 3.78 -12.27
CA CYS A 1 1.11 2.64 -11.72
C CYS A 1 1.05 1.50 -12.74
N VAL A 2 1.32 0.28 -12.31
CA VAL A 2 1.26 -0.95 -13.12
C VAL A 2 0.64 -2.06 -12.29
N PRO A 3 0.06 -3.11 -12.91
CA PRO A 3 -0.43 -4.27 -12.17
C PRO A 3 0.69 -4.96 -11.38
N THR A 4 0.34 -5.49 -10.22
CA THR A 4 1.24 -6.29 -9.37
C THR A 4 0.47 -7.52 -8.86
N PRO A 5 0.19 -8.50 -9.74
CA PRO A 5 -0.52 -9.72 -9.37
C PRO A 5 0.39 -10.69 -8.62
N LEU A 6 -0.22 -11.76 -8.08
CA LEU A 6 0.51 -12.94 -7.69
C LEU A 6 0.68 -13.88 -8.89
N SER A 7 1.80 -14.57 -8.94
CA SER A 7 2.05 -15.67 -9.87
C SER A 7 1.16 -16.88 -9.54
N LYS A 8 1.13 -17.89 -10.41
CA LYS A 8 0.38 -19.13 -10.18
C LYS A 8 0.80 -19.90 -8.93
N VAL A 9 2.01 -19.66 -8.43
CA VAL A 9 2.54 -20.28 -7.21
C VAL A 9 2.40 -19.40 -5.97
N GLY A 10 1.74 -18.23 -6.11
CA GLY A 10 1.49 -17.31 -4.99
C GLY A 10 2.63 -16.34 -4.69
N ASP A 11 3.66 -16.27 -5.52
CA ASP A 11 4.74 -15.30 -5.37
C ASP A 11 4.41 -13.97 -6.07
N PRO A 12 4.91 -12.83 -5.58
CA PRO A 12 4.74 -11.52 -6.24
C PRO A 12 5.26 -11.53 -7.68
N ASP A 13 4.44 -11.09 -8.63
CA ASP A 13 4.87 -10.88 -10.01
C ASP A 13 5.20 -9.40 -10.23
N ILE A 14 6.49 -9.08 -10.23
CA ILE A 14 7.03 -7.73 -10.45
C ILE A 14 7.41 -7.45 -11.90
N SER A 15 7.10 -8.34 -12.84
CA SER A 15 7.50 -8.22 -14.25
C SER A 15 7.01 -6.92 -14.90
N TYR A 16 5.81 -6.47 -14.53
CA TYR A 16 5.25 -5.20 -15.00
C TYR A 16 6.03 -3.99 -14.49
N ILE A 17 6.51 -4.04 -13.23
CA ILE A 17 7.37 -3.00 -12.65
C ILE A 17 8.68 -2.96 -13.44
N ILE A 18 9.33 -4.10 -13.65
CA ILE A 18 10.59 -4.19 -14.40
C ILE A 18 10.40 -3.63 -15.82
N THR A 19 9.34 -4.04 -16.51
CA THR A 19 9.04 -3.53 -17.87
C THR A 19 8.87 -2.00 -17.89
N ALA A 20 8.15 -1.45 -16.90
CA ALA A 20 7.97 -0.01 -16.80
C ALA A 20 9.31 0.72 -16.53
N ILE A 21 10.16 0.17 -15.67
CA ILE A 21 11.48 0.73 -15.38
C ILE A 21 12.38 0.70 -16.63
N ASP A 22 12.33 -0.36 -17.41
CA ASP A 22 13.09 -0.47 -18.67
C ASP A 22 12.68 0.62 -19.68
N VAL A 23 11.40 0.97 -19.72
CA VAL A 23 10.91 2.10 -20.54
C VAL A 23 11.40 3.43 -19.98
N ILE A 24 11.28 3.65 -18.67
CA ILE A 24 11.75 4.87 -18.01
C ILE A 24 13.27 5.05 -18.22
N ASN A 25 14.04 3.97 -18.09
CA ASN A 25 15.50 4.01 -18.21
C ASN A 25 15.99 4.43 -19.61
N LYS A 26 15.19 4.15 -20.67
CA LYS A 26 15.49 4.63 -22.03
C LYS A 26 15.32 6.13 -22.21
N GLY A 27 14.48 6.75 -21.39
CA GLY A 27 14.17 8.18 -21.43
C GLY A 27 14.57 8.96 -20.19
N ILE A 28 15.36 8.36 -19.28
CA ILE A 28 15.76 9.02 -18.04
C ILE A 28 16.62 10.26 -18.33
N HIS A 29 16.31 11.35 -17.69
CA HIS A 29 16.98 12.64 -17.85
C HIS A 29 17.05 13.38 -16.51
N LYS A 30 17.81 14.49 -16.50
CA LYS A 30 17.87 15.36 -15.32
C LYS A 30 16.51 15.96 -14.99
N ASP A 31 16.32 16.19 -13.70
CA ASP A 31 15.09 16.78 -13.12
C ASP A 31 13.84 15.91 -13.28
N LEU A 32 14.00 14.60 -13.55
CA LEU A 32 12.89 13.65 -13.60
C LEU A 32 12.50 13.19 -12.20
N LEU A 33 11.23 13.29 -11.83
CA LEU A 33 10.65 12.66 -10.65
C LEU A 33 9.95 11.36 -11.05
N ILE A 34 10.32 10.26 -10.40
CA ILE A 34 9.75 8.93 -10.57
C ILE A 34 9.08 8.55 -9.25
N VAL A 35 7.79 8.20 -9.29
CA VAL A 35 7.05 7.73 -8.13
C VAL A 35 6.46 6.36 -8.43
N LEU A 36 6.87 5.34 -7.67
CA LEU A 36 6.20 4.04 -7.68
C LEU A 36 4.99 4.12 -6.75
N GLU A 37 3.80 3.81 -7.28
CA GLU A 37 2.55 3.79 -6.50
C GLU A 37 1.91 2.40 -6.41
N SER A 38 2.33 1.49 -7.30
CA SER A 38 1.83 0.11 -7.31
C SER A 38 2.17 -0.60 -6.02
N THR A 39 1.21 -1.32 -5.43
CA THR A 39 1.44 -2.14 -4.23
C THR A 39 2.52 -3.17 -4.48
N THR A 40 3.47 -3.26 -3.57
CA THR A 40 4.61 -4.18 -3.66
C THR A 40 5.14 -4.52 -2.26
N TYR A 41 6.16 -5.38 -2.16
CA TYR A 41 6.80 -5.72 -0.89
C TYR A 41 7.86 -4.67 -0.51
N PRO A 42 8.13 -4.49 0.80
CA PRO A 42 9.16 -3.55 1.28
C PRO A 42 10.53 -3.87 0.70
N GLY A 43 11.18 -2.84 0.16
CA GLY A 43 12.47 -2.92 -0.52
C GLY A 43 12.38 -2.91 -2.04
N THR A 44 11.20 -3.06 -2.65
CA THR A 44 11.08 -3.08 -4.12
C THR A 44 11.63 -1.80 -4.75
N THR A 45 11.31 -0.63 -4.19
CA THR A 45 11.79 0.65 -4.73
C THR A 45 13.32 0.75 -4.65
N GLN A 46 13.93 0.32 -3.55
CA GLN A 46 15.37 0.35 -3.35
C GLN A 46 16.09 -0.76 -4.12
N GLU A 47 15.67 -2.01 -3.91
CA GLU A 47 16.39 -3.20 -4.38
C GLU A 47 16.21 -3.45 -5.89
N ILE A 48 15.03 -3.05 -6.44
CA ILE A 48 14.68 -3.33 -7.83
C ILE A 48 14.70 -2.06 -8.67
N VAL A 49 13.88 -1.06 -8.31
CA VAL A 49 13.72 0.14 -9.16
C VAL A 49 15.01 0.94 -9.19
N PHE A 50 15.54 1.29 -8.02
CA PHE A 50 16.78 2.06 -7.92
C PHE A 50 17.96 1.33 -8.56
N ALA A 51 18.17 0.03 -8.26
CA ALA A 51 19.25 -0.76 -8.83
C ALA A 51 19.22 -0.84 -10.38
N HIS A 52 18.02 -0.81 -10.99
CA HIS A 52 17.90 -0.72 -12.46
C HIS A 52 18.26 0.67 -13.00
N LEU A 53 17.88 1.73 -12.28
CA LEU A 53 18.11 3.11 -12.70
C LEU A 53 19.57 3.56 -12.48
N GLU A 54 20.32 2.95 -11.57
CA GLU A 54 21.75 3.24 -11.37
C GLU A 54 22.60 3.06 -12.64
N LYS A 55 22.14 2.23 -13.59
CA LYS A 55 22.78 2.01 -14.89
C LYS A 55 22.80 3.28 -15.77
N SER A 56 22.00 4.28 -15.46
CA SER A 56 21.88 5.53 -16.23
C SER A 56 23.04 6.50 -16.07
N ARG A 57 23.93 6.29 -15.10
CA ARG A 57 25.03 7.22 -14.70
C ARG A 57 24.52 8.56 -14.11
N LEU A 58 23.25 8.73 -13.90
CA LEU A 58 22.65 9.87 -13.18
C LEU A 58 22.60 9.59 -11.69
N THR A 59 22.75 10.63 -10.88
CA THR A 59 22.77 10.51 -9.42
C THR A 59 21.36 10.76 -8.84
N VAL A 60 20.80 9.76 -8.13
CA VAL A 60 19.53 9.91 -7.43
C VAL A 60 19.61 11.01 -6.35
N GLY A 61 18.55 11.79 -6.22
CA GLY A 61 18.48 12.92 -5.27
C GLY A 61 19.24 14.18 -5.72
N LYS A 62 19.85 14.13 -6.93
CA LYS A 62 20.56 15.27 -7.55
C LYS A 62 20.15 15.46 -9.00
N ASP A 63 20.34 14.43 -9.83
CA ASP A 63 20.01 14.49 -11.26
C ASP A 63 18.60 13.98 -11.53
N TYR A 64 18.13 13.00 -10.77
CA TYR A 64 16.73 12.52 -10.79
C TYR A 64 16.25 12.16 -9.38
N TYR A 65 14.97 11.98 -9.21
CA TYR A 65 14.36 11.72 -7.90
C TYR A 65 13.48 10.48 -7.97
N LEU A 66 13.55 9.65 -6.92
CA LEU A 66 12.81 8.39 -6.84
C LEU A 66 12.12 8.26 -5.49
N CYS A 67 10.80 8.03 -5.51
CA CYS A 67 9.95 7.87 -4.34
C CYS A 67 9.04 6.65 -4.48
N PHE A 68 8.51 6.22 -3.34
CA PHE A 68 7.32 5.38 -3.26
C PHE A 68 6.19 6.14 -2.55
N SER A 69 4.97 6.00 -3.07
CA SER A 69 3.77 6.56 -2.44
C SER A 69 2.59 5.62 -2.66
N PRO A 70 2.10 4.92 -1.63
CA PRO A 70 1.01 3.96 -1.80
C PRO A 70 -0.30 4.63 -2.19
N GLU A 71 -1.10 3.97 -3.04
CA GLU A 71 -2.47 4.36 -3.28
C GLU A 71 -3.36 3.85 -2.14
N ARG A 72 -4.13 4.76 -1.52
CA ARG A 72 -4.93 4.50 -0.32
C ARG A 72 -6.42 4.73 -0.54
N ILE A 73 -6.83 5.05 -1.75
CA ILE A 73 -8.23 5.34 -2.05
C ILE A 73 -9.10 4.08 -1.87
N ASP A 74 -10.32 4.29 -1.36
CA ASP A 74 -11.35 3.28 -1.25
C ASP A 74 -12.43 3.55 -2.32
N PRO A 75 -12.43 2.84 -3.45
CA PRO A 75 -13.34 3.09 -4.54
C PRO A 75 -14.81 3.01 -4.09
N GLY A 76 -15.58 4.05 -4.37
CA GLY A 76 -16.97 4.14 -3.96
C GLY A 76 -17.20 4.77 -2.59
N ASN A 77 -16.16 5.11 -1.84
CA ASN A 77 -16.27 5.85 -0.59
C ASN A 77 -16.69 7.30 -0.90
N LYS A 78 -17.82 7.73 -0.33
CA LYS A 78 -18.36 9.09 -0.56
C LYS A 78 -17.77 10.14 0.38
N LYS A 79 -17.19 9.72 1.49
CA LYS A 79 -16.63 10.61 2.52
C LYS A 79 -15.15 10.91 2.25
N TYR A 80 -14.39 9.88 1.86
CA TYR A 80 -12.96 9.99 1.62
C TYR A 80 -12.68 9.95 0.12
N THR A 81 -12.06 11.01 -0.36
CA THR A 81 -11.69 11.23 -1.77
C THR A 81 -10.17 11.24 -1.91
N VAL A 82 -9.65 11.38 -3.11
CA VAL A 82 -8.21 11.56 -3.33
C VAL A 82 -7.69 12.78 -2.57
N ALA A 83 -8.42 13.90 -2.61
CA ALA A 83 -7.99 15.16 -2.00
C ALA A 83 -7.89 15.06 -0.47
N ASN A 84 -8.88 14.49 0.21
CA ASN A 84 -8.95 14.47 1.68
C ASN A 84 -8.44 13.17 2.33
N THR A 85 -7.81 12.28 1.55
CA THR A 85 -7.11 11.10 2.07
C THR A 85 -5.62 11.42 2.16
N PRO A 86 -5.01 11.46 3.37
CA PRO A 86 -3.59 11.78 3.51
C PRO A 86 -2.71 10.86 2.67
N LYS A 87 -1.77 11.42 1.91
CA LYS A 87 -0.85 10.67 1.05
C LYS A 87 0.46 10.42 1.80
N VAL A 88 0.91 9.17 1.86
CA VAL A 88 2.20 8.80 2.45
C VAL A 88 3.26 8.80 1.36
N ILE A 89 4.46 9.32 1.65
CA ILE A 89 5.57 9.31 0.69
C ILE A 89 6.92 9.09 1.38
N GLY A 90 7.73 8.21 0.78
CA GLY A 90 9.12 7.99 1.15
C GLY A 90 10.01 7.96 -0.08
N GLY A 91 11.12 8.68 -0.04
CA GLY A 91 12.09 8.77 -1.14
C GLY A 91 13.41 8.07 -0.82
N ILE A 92 14.17 7.73 -1.85
CA ILE A 92 15.52 7.13 -1.72
C ILE A 92 16.47 8.08 -0.95
N THR A 93 16.28 9.39 -1.09
CA THR A 93 17.01 10.42 -0.36
C THR A 93 16.04 11.45 0.21
N ALA A 94 16.51 12.27 1.14
CA ALA A 94 15.71 13.39 1.67
C ALA A 94 15.21 14.33 0.57
N ALA A 95 16.05 14.61 -0.44
CA ALA A 95 15.67 15.43 -1.59
C ALA A 95 14.55 14.77 -2.44
N CYS A 96 14.60 13.43 -2.59
CA CYS A 96 13.54 12.69 -3.25
C CYS A 96 12.21 12.82 -2.47
N THR A 97 12.24 12.59 -1.16
CA THR A 97 11.04 12.73 -0.31
C THR A 97 10.47 14.14 -0.40
N GLN A 98 11.31 15.16 -0.31
CA GLN A 98 10.91 16.56 -0.40
C GLN A 98 10.21 16.88 -1.74
N LEU A 99 10.83 16.50 -2.86
CA LEU A 99 10.25 16.79 -4.18
C LEU A 99 8.95 16.04 -4.42
N GLY A 100 8.89 14.77 -3.99
CA GLY A 100 7.66 13.99 -4.04
C GLY A 100 6.55 14.57 -3.18
N ALA A 101 6.87 15.05 -1.96
CA ALA A 101 5.90 15.72 -1.10
C ALA A 101 5.35 16.99 -1.76
N LEU A 102 6.22 17.84 -2.31
CA LEU A 102 5.82 19.06 -3.03
C LEU A 102 4.88 18.79 -4.21
N LEU A 103 5.06 17.65 -4.91
CA LEU A 103 4.13 17.25 -5.97
C LEU A 103 2.74 16.96 -5.40
N TYR A 104 2.67 16.09 -4.35
CA TYR A 104 1.38 15.66 -3.81
C TYR A 104 0.66 16.74 -2.99
N GLU A 105 1.37 17.68 -2.38
CA GLU A 105 0.78 18.87 -1.73
C GLU A 105 -0.05 19.75 -2.68
N GLN A 106 0.14 19.59 -4.01
CA GLN A 106 -0.71 20.25 -5.02
C GLN A 106 -2.04 19.52 -5.26
N ILE A 107 -2.18 18.28 -4.75
CA ILE A 107 -3.27 17.35 -5.12
C ILE A 107 -4.11 16.97 -3.89
N VAL A 108 -3.46 16.82 -2.72
CA VAL A 108 -4.09 16.32 -1.50
C VAL A 108 -3.94 17.33 -0.36
N ASP A 109 -4.87 17.29 0.59
CA ASP A 109 -4.91 18.22 1.74
C ASP A 109 -3.76 17.96 2.72
N GLU A 110 -3.24 16.72 2.79
CA GLU A 110 -2.19 16.33 3.74
C GLU A 110 -1.22 15.33 3.12
N VAL A 111 0.09 15.58 3.28
CA VAL A 111 1.16 14.66 2.91
C VAL A 111 1.95 14.25 4.16
N VAL A 112 2.05 12.94 4.38
CA VAL A 112 2.81 12.34 5.48
C VAL A 112 4.13 11.81 4.92
N THR A 113 5.23 12.48 5.22
CA THR A 113 6.58 12.02 4.83
C THR A 113 7.11 10.98 5.79
N VAL A 114 7.72 9.93 5.25
CA VAL A 114 8.39 8.86 6.02
C VAL A 114 9.87 8.75 5.64
N SER A 115 10.65 8.06 6.47
CA SER A 115 12.10 8.04 6.39
C SER A 115 12.67 7.32 5.15
N SER A 116 11.90 6.41 4.55
CA SER A 116 12.36 5.63 3.41
C SER A 116 11.20 5.10 2.55
N PRO A 117 11.46 4.68 1.29
CA PRO A 117 10.46 4.00 0.46
C PRO A 117 9.93 2.72 1.12
N GLU A 118 10.79 1.94 1.78
CA GLU A 118 10.43 0.68 2.46
C GLU A 118 9.39 0.93 3.55
N THR A 119 9.55 2.05 4.29
CA THR A 119 8.55 2.44 5.30
C THR A 119 7.21 2.73 4.65
N ALA A 120 7.18 3.46 3.54
CA ALA A 120 5.94 3.77 2.83
C ALA A 120 5.31 2.51 2.20
N GLU A 121 6.11 1.59 1.66
CA GLU A 121 5.68 0.28 1.17
C GLU A 121 5.04 -0.55 2.28
N MET A 122 5.68 -0.59 3.46
CA MET A 122 5.18 -1.32 4.63
C MET A 122 3.87 -0.76 5.17
N VAL A 123 3.65 0.56 5.13
CA VAL A 123 2.39 1.20 5.56
C VAL A 123 1.21 0.60 4.81
N LYS A 124 1.29 0.49 3.48
CA LYS A 124 0.21 -0.10 2.66
C LYS A 124 -0.10 -1.54 3.04
N LEU A 125 0.93 -2.35 3.20
CA LEU A 125 0.77 -3.76 3.57
C LEU A 125 0.19 -3.92 4.97
N LEU A 126 0.62 -3.07 5.93
CA LEU A 126 0.08 -3.08 7.28
C LEU A 126 -1.41 -2.74 7.29
N GLU A 127 -1.84 -1.68 6.58
CA GLU A 127 -3.24 -1.27 6.49
C GLU A 127 -4.14 -2.39 5.96
N ASN A 128 -3.72 -3.04 4.87
CA ASN A 128 -4.51 -4.09 4.24
C ASN A 128 -4.46 -5.42 5.02
N THR A 129 -3.31 -5.75 5.63
CA THR A 129 -3.19 -6.91 6.52
C THR A 129 -4.07 -6.75 7.76
N TYR A 130 -4.06 -5.57 8.37
CA TYR A 130 -4.95 -5.24 9.50
C TYR A 130 -6.41 -5.43 9.12
N ARG A 131 -6.84 -4.91 7.97
CA ARG A 131 -8.21 -5.09 7.47
C ARG A 131 -8.55 -6.56 7.22
N SER A 132 -7.65 -7.31 6.58
CA SER A 132 -7.80 -8.74 6.31
C SER A 132 -8.01 -9.56 7.58
N ILE A 133 -7.15 -9.36 8.59
CA ILE A 133 -7.23 -10.07 9.87
C ILE A 133 -8.54 -9.76 10.59
N ASN A 134 -8.95 -8.50 10.64
CA ASN A 134 -10.18 -8.11 11.35
C ASN A 134 -11.45 -8.58 10.65
N ILE A 135 -11.49 -8.61 9.31
CA ILE A 135 -12.61 -9.21 8.57
C ILE A 135 -12.64 -10.73 8.81
N GLY A 136 -11.49 -11.41 8.77
CA GLY A 136 -11.41 -12.83 9.11
C GLY A 136 -11.89 -13.11 10.53
N LEU A 137 -11.47 -12.32 11.50
CA LEU A 137 -11.89 -12.44 12.90
C LEU A 137 -13.41 -12.34 13.05
N VAL A 138 -14.05 -11.32 12.47
CA VAL A 138 -15.50 -11.16 12.62
C VAL A 138 -16.29 -12.23 11.86
N ASN A 139 -15.75 -12.80 10.78
CA ASN A 139 -16.33 -13.97 10.11
C ASN A 139 -16.29 -15.21 11.01
N GLU A 140 -15.17 -15.47 11.70
CA GLU A 140 -15.09 -16.57 12.69
C GLU A 140 -16.03 -16.33 13.87
N VAL A 141 -16.13 -15.09 14.36
CA VAL A 141 -17.10 -14.73 15.42
C VAL A 141 -18.53 -14.97 14.97
N ALA A 142 -18.87 -14.71 13.70
CA ALA A 142 -20.22 -15.01 13.19
C ALA A 142 -20.54 -16.51 13.26
N ILE A 143 -19.59 -17.38 12.91
CA ILE A 143 -19.73 -18.85 13.03
C ILE A 143 -19.88 -19.27 14.49
N MET A 144 -19.14 -18.63 15.41
CA MET A 144 -19.27 -18.91 16.85
C MET A 144 -20.64 -18.48 17.38
N CYS A 145 -21.12 -17.30 16.99
CA CYS A 145 -22.44 -16.78 17.40
C CYS A 145 -23.58 -17.69 16.90
N GLU A 146 -23.49 -18.17 15.65
CA GLU A 146 -24.46 -19.13 15.11
C GLU A 146 -24.56 -20.40 15.99
N LYS A 147 -23.42 -20.98 16.38
CA LYS A 147 -23.37 -22.17 17.25
C LYS A 147 -23.90 -21.91 18.66
N LEU A 148 -23.80 -20.68 19.16
CA LEU A 148 -24.28 -20.27 20.47
C LEU A 148 -25.74 -19.80 20.47
N GLY A 149 -26.37 -19.66 19.30
CA GLY A 149 -27.72 -19.10 19.17
C GLY A 149 -27.78 -17.60 19.50
N VAL A 150 -26.70 -16.84 19.25
CA VAL A 150 -26.57 -15.41 19.52
C VAL A 150 -26.53 -14.65 18.21
N ASP A 151 -27.15 -13.47 18.15
CA ASP A 151 -27.08 -12.59 16.97
C ASP A 151 -25.72 -11.87 16.90
N VAL A 152 -24.93 -12.20 15.88
CA VAL A 152 -23.61 -11.59 15.66
C VAL A 152 -23.68 -10.08 15.43
N TRP A 153 -24.75 -9.59 14.81
CA TRP A 153 -24.91 -8.16 14.53
C TRP A 153 -25.12 -7.38 15.82
N GLU A 154 -25.97 -7.90 16.73
CA GLU A 154 -26.16 -7.33 18.06
C GLU A 154 -24.87 -7.33 18.87
N VAL A 155 -24.12 -8.42 18.84
CA VAL A 155 -22.82 -8.53 19.53
C VAL A 155 -21.83 -7.49 19.03
N ILE A 156 -21.69 -7.34 17.71
CA ILE A 156 -20.76 -6.38 17.11
C ILE A 156 -21.20 -4.94 17.41
N ASP A 157 -22.49 -4.64 17.32
CA ASP A 157 -23.01 -3.29 17.58
C ASP A 157 -22.85 -2.91 19.05
N ALA A 158 -23.10 -3.82 19.97
CA ALA A 158 -22.84 -3.61 21.39
C ALA A 158 -21.34 -3.43 21.69
N ALA A 159 -20.48 -4.24 21.09
CA ALA A 159 -19.03 -4.10 21.25
C ALA A 159 -18.50 -2.76 20.70
N ALA A 160 -19.09 -2.25 19.62
CA ALA A 160 -18.72 -0.98 19.01
C ALA A 160 -19.08 0.26 19.86
N THR A 161 -19.90 0.11 20.90
CA THR A 161 -20.16 1.19 21.86
C THR A 161 -18.98 1.50 22.75
N LYS A 162 -17.98 0.59 22.84
CA LYS A 162 -16.74 0.83 23.57
C LYS A 162 -15.89 1.84 22.83
N PRO A 163 -15.53 2.98 23.46
CA PRO A 163 -14.87 4.09 22.77
C PRO A 163 -13.38 3.87 22.47
N TYR A 164 -12.79 2.75 22.91
CA TYR A 164 -11.38 2.41 22.72
C TYR A 164 -11.17 0.89 22.61
N GLY A 165 -10.11 0.47 21.91
CA GLY A 165 -9.65 -0.91 21.84
C GLY A 165 -10.57 -1.85 21.03
N PHE A 166 -11.57 -1.31 20.31
CA PHE A 166 -12.42 -2.03 19.37
C PHE A 166 -12.72 -1.16 18.17
N MET A 167 -12.46 -1.66 16.98
CA MET A 167 -12.87 -1.07 15.71
C MET A 167 -13.90 -1.98 15.06
N LYS A 168 -15.05 -1.43 14.69
CA LYS A 168 -16.15 -2.20 14.10
C LYS A 168 -15.80 -2.71 12.72
N PHE A 169 -15.86 -4.02 12.55
CA PHE A 169 -15.92 -4.72 11.27
C PHE A 169 -17.20 -5.55 11.22
N THR A 170 -17.67 -5.86 10.02
CA THR A 170 -18.91 -6.64 9.81
C THR A 170 -18.59 -7.93 9.06
N PRO A 171 -19.22 -9.06 9.44
CA PRO A 171 -19.01 -10.32 8.75
C PRO A 171 -19.61 -10.30 7.34
N GLY A 172 -19.07 -11.16 6.48
CA GLY A 172 -19.49 -11.32 5.10
C GLY A 172 -19.10 -12.70 4.55
N PRO A 173 -19.31 -12.98 3.25
CA PRO A 173 -19.04 -14.28 2.65
C PRO A 173 -17.56 -14.61 2.49
N GLY A 174 -16.66 -13.76 2.96
CA GLY A 174 -15.21 -13.90 2.90
C GLY A 174 -14.52 -12.59 3.18
N LEU A 175 -13.22 -12.47 2.84
CA LEU A 175 -12.44 -11.24 3.03
C LEU A 175 -12.92 -10.12 2.09
N GLY A 176 -13.40 -10.48 0.89
CA GLY A 176 -13.84 -9.54 -0.12
C GLY A 176 -12.71 -8.74 -0.78
N GLY A 177 -13.02 -8.11 -1.91
CA GLY A 177 -12.09 -7.27 -2.65
C GLY A 177 -10.98 -8.05 -3.38
N HIS A 178 -10.19 -7.30 -4.17
CA HIS A 178 -9.05 -7.84 -4.90
C HIS A 178 -7.75 -7.76 -4.09
N CYS A 179 -7.50 -6.62 -3.42
CA CYS A 179 -6.24 -6.35 -2.73
C CYS A 179 -6.15 -7.01 -1.35
N ILE A 180 -7.26 -7.08 -0.60
CA ILE A 180 -7.26 -7.55 0.79
C ILE A 180 -6.74 -8.99 0.95
N PRO A 181 -7.08 -9.96 0.07
CA PRO A 181 -6.50 -11.31 0.13
C PRO A 181 -5.06 -11.40 -0.39
N ILE A 182 -4.61 -10.44 -1.20
CA ILE A 182 -3.34 -10.50 -1.92
C ILE A 182 -2.21 -9.84 -1.11
N ASP A 183 -2.42 -8.62 -0.60
CA ASP A 183 -1.37 -7.81 0.01
C ASP A 183 -0.68 -8.48 1.21
N PRO A 184 -1.37 -9.22 2.11
CA PRO A 184 -0.71 -9.97 3.18
C PRO A 184 0.27 -11.03 2.67
N GLN A 185 0.04 -11.58 1.47
CA GLN A 185 0.93 -12.57 0.88
C GLN A 185 2.25 -11.96 0.41
N TYR A 186 2.26 -10.70 -0.03
CA TYR A 186 3.49 -9.96 -0.32
C TYR A 186 4.39 -9.86 0.90
N LEU A 187 3.81 -9.54 2.07
CA LEU A 187 4.57 -9.47 3.32
C LEU A 187 5.07 -10.86 3.74
N SER A 188 4.20 -11.87 3.70
CA SER A 188 4.57 -13.25 4.03
C SER A 188 5.69 -13.77 3.13
N TRP A 189 5.63 -13.47 1.82
CA TRP A 189 6.66 -13.88 0.85
C TRP A 189 8.02 -13.22 1.15
N LYS A 190 8.04 -11.92 1.43
CA LYS A 190 9.28 -11.17 1.73
C LYS A 190 9.98 -11.67 3.00
N MET A 191 9.23 -12.30 3.92
CA MET A 191 9.74 -12.79 5.21
C MET A 191 10.21 -14.26 5.17
N ARG A 192 10.12 -14.94 4.06
CA ARG A 192 10.65 -16.30 3.84
C ARG A 192 12.14 -16.27 3.58
#